data_199c247e201b0c94f812a2b3e65a09ac
#
_entry.id   199c247e201b0c94f812a2b3e65a09ac
#
_cell.length_a   1.000
_cell.length_b   1.000
_cell.length_c   1.000
_cell.angle_alpha   90.00
_cell.angle_beta   90.00
_cell.angle_gamma   90.00
#
_symmetry.space_group_name_H-M   'P 1'
#
loop_
_entity.id
_entity.type
_entity.pdbx_description
1 polymer ?
#
loop_
_entity_poly.entity_id
_entity_poly.type
_entity_poly.pdbx_seq_one_letter_code
_entity_poly.pdbx_strand_id
1 'polypeptide(L)'
;TTGEWPSVNPADEAADTENILSRIGVRDLTFREITNLTQNDEEQTAEVDVVVHQDEADTDFTFKLLLAPSEDGDWQVVSIQNLHEYAVVLQQARRLRIASYLEETNAIIARHDQTVGAAQLRLYSVLGAGALGSQATRDMARQIMEQDILADWQERKDELSAVSVPRSMQSLHQLRLKICDLHIAYAQGYAAWMTDKNAATIRAAEDSLRQAELLEVEASFLVQRAKRSFGDKME
;
A
#
# COMPACT_ATOMS: atom_id res chain seq x y z
N THR A 1 11.88 9.88 47.51
CA THR A 1 12.57 10.76 46.54
C THR A 1 11.60 11.05 45.42
N THR A 2 10.90 12.20 45.54
CA THR A 2 10.07 12.81 44.53
C THR A 2 11.00 13.32 43.44
N GLY A 3 11.03 12.63 42.30
CA GLY A 3 11.74 13.13 41.10
C GLY A 3 10.92 14.28 40.54
N GLU A 4 11.40 15.49 40.72
CA GLU A 4 10.95 16.65 39.94
C GLU A 4 11.30 16.39 38.47
N TRP A 5 10.29 16.41 37.62
CA TRP A 5 10.49 16.45 36.19
C TRP A 5 11.13 17.79 35.85
N PRO A 6 12.20 17.85 35.02
CA PRO A 6 12.75 19.12 34.61
C PRO A 6 11.64 19.94 33.93
N SER A 7 11.53 21.20 34.32
CA SER A 7 10.62 22.16 33.68
C SER A 7 11.06 22.33 32.23
N VAL A 8 10.27 21.79 31.31
CA VAL A 8 10.51 21.94 29.87
C VAL A 8 10.18 23.38 29.50
N ASN A 9 11.06 24.03 28.78
CA ASN A 9 10.83 25.38 28.28
C ASN A 9 9.68 25.32 27.25
N PRO A 10 8.61 26.15 27.35
CA PRO A 10 7.48 26.15 26.41
C PRO A 10 7.89 26.27 24.92
N ALA A 11 9.00 26.96 24.64
CA ALA A 11 9.53 27.06 23.28
C ALA A 11 10.11 25.73 22.75
N ASP A 12 10.73 24.93 23.63
CA ASP A 12 11.26 23.61 23.28
C ASP A 12 10.12 22.59 23.11
N GLU A 13 9.05 22.70 23.91
CA GLU A 13 7.86 21.86 23.80
C GLU A 13 7.08 22.14 22.51
N ALA A 14 6.97 23.39 22.08
CA ALA A 14 6.36 23.77 20.80
C ALA A 14 7.16 23.24 19.61
N ALA A 15 8.51 23.34 19.65
CA ALA A 15 9.41 22.83 18.61
C ALA A 15 9.38 21.29 18.53
N ASP A 16 9.31 20.60 19.67
CA ASP A 16 9.17 19.15 19.73
C ASP A 16 7.80 18.71 19.21
N THR A 17 6.73 19.43 19.53
CA THR A 17 5.38 19.16 19.02
C THR A 17 5.32 19.33 17.51
N GLU A 18 5.87 20.40 16.94
CA GLU A 18 5.93 20.63 15.48
C GLU A 18 6.72 19.54 14.78
N ASN A 19 7.84 19.09 15.33
CA ASN A 19 8.66 18.02 14.83
C ASN A 19 7.93 16.66 14.89
N ILE A 20 7.24 16.37 15.98
CA ILE A 20 6.43 15.17 16.14
C ILE A 20 5.25 15.19 15.14
N LEU A 21 4.51 16.30 15.05
CA LEU A 21 3.38 16.46 14.13
C LEU A 21 3.83 16.30 12.66
N SER A 22 4.98 16.84 12.29
CA SER A 22 5.52 16.69 10.92
C SER A 22 5.92 15.24 10.60
N ARG A 23 6.42 14.49 11.58
CA ARG A 23 6.79 13.06 11.43
C ARG A 23 5.58 12.14 11.43
N ILE A 24 4.53 12.49 12.18
CA ILE A 24 3.31 11.68 12.32
C ILE A 24 2.39 11.87 11.11
N GLY A 25 2.56 12.93 10.31
CA GLY A 25 1.74 13.17 9.11
C GLY A 25 0.37 13.75 9.46
N VAL A 26 0.34 14.84 10.20
CA VAL A 26 -0.90 15.59 10.57
C VAL A 26 -1.65 16.16 9.37
N ARG A 27 -1.09 16.04 8.16
CA ARG A 27 -1.65 16.66 6.95
C ARG A 27 -2.99 16.07 6.47
N ASP A 28 -3.34 14.89 6.96
CA ASP A 28 -4.50 14.13 6.50
C ASP A 28 -5.54 14.01 7.64
N LEU A 29 -5.74 15.10 8.40
CA LEU A 29 -6.74 15.17 9.45
C LEU A 29 -7.97 15.95 8.99
N THR A 30 -9.15 15.36 9.14
CA THR A 30 -10.43 15.99 8.91
C THR A 30 -11.12 16.21 10.24
N PHE A 31 -11.45 17.47 10.57
CA PHE A 31 -12.23 17.80 11.76
C PHE A 31 -13.63 17.18 11.70
N ARG A 32 -14.10 16.62 12.81
CA ARG A 32 -15.44 16.06 12.97
C ARG A 32 -16.29 16.94 13.90
N GLU A 33 -15.95 16.97 15.17
CA GLU A 33 -16.75 17.66 16.19
C GLU A 33 -15.92 18.03 17.42
N ILE A 34 -16.48 18.88 18.25
CA ILE A 34 -16.01 19.16 19.62
C ILE A 34 -16.95 18.43 20.58
N THR A 35 -16.40 17.55 21.42
CA THR A 35 -17.20 16.72 22.33
C THR A 35 -17.21 17.21 23.75
N ASN A 36 -16.23 18.01 24.16
CA ASN A 36 -16.14 18.57 25.49
C ASN A 36 -15.46 19.94 25.43
N LEU A 37 -15.91 20.85 26.30
CA LEU A 37 -15.29 22.15 26.53
C LEU A 37 -15.43 22.48 28.02
N THR A 38 -14.29 22.59 28.71
CA THR A 38 -14.24 22.96 30.13
C THR A 38 -13.34 24.17 30.30
N GLN A 39 -13.86 25.26 30.87
CA GLN A 39 -13.10 26.48 31.12
C GLN A 39 -12.68 26.55 32.59
N ASN A 40 -11.42 26.91 32.83
CA ASN A 40 -10.88 27.21 34.15
C ASN A 40 -10.62 28.72 34.24
N ASP A 41 -11.50 29.42 34.91
CA ASP A 41 -11.46 30.89 35.06
C ASP A 41 -10.29 31.36 35.95
N GLU A 42 -9.82 30.50 36.88
CA GLU A 42 -8.71 30.85 37.79
C GLU A 42 -7.38 30.84 37.06
N GLU A 43 -7.19 29.89 36.17
CA GLU A 43 -5.98 29.73 35.37
C GLU A 43 -6.05 30.40 33.99
N GLN A 44 -7.23 30.95 33.64
CA GLN A 44 -7.51 31.49 32.31
C GLN A 44 -7.17 30.49 31.18
N THR A 45 -7.56 29.26 31.39
CA THR A 45 -7.33 28.16 30.41
C THR A 45 -8.65 27.48 30.06
N ALA A 46 -8.67 26.78 28.92
CA ALA A 46 -9.78 25.91 28.56
C ALA A 46 -9.26 24.57 28.04
N GLU A 47 -9.88 23.48 28.46
CA GLU A 47 -9.65 22.15 27.92
C GLU A 47 -10.74 21.84 26.91
N VAL A 48 -10.33 21.34 25.73
CA VAL A 48 -11.23 21.03 24.62
C VAL A 48 -10.91 19.65 24.07
N ASP A 49 -11.93 18.79 23.98
CA ASP A 49 -11.85 17.51 23.31
C ASP A 49 -12.33 17.66 21.86
N VAL A 50 -11.44 17.41 20.92
CA VAL A 50 -11.69 17.56 19.48
C VAL A 50 -11.56 16.20 18.79
N VAL A 51 -12.65 15.74 18.17
CA VAL A 51 -12.64 14.53 17.35
C VAL A 51 -12.17 14.86 15.94
N VAL A 52 -11.18 14.15 15.48
CA VAL A 52 -10.64 14.23 14.13
C VAL A 52 -10.66 12.86 13.47
N HIS A 53 -10.87 12.84 12.16
CA HIS A 53 -10.67 11.65 11.33
C HIS A 53 -9.29 11.69 10.68
N GLN A 54 -8.53 10.62 10.78
CA GLN A 54 -7.25 10.47 10.10
C GLN A 54 -7.47 9.67 8.80
N ASP A 55 -7.45 10.36 7.67
CA ASP A 55 -7.83 9.80 6.36
C ASP A 55 -6.93 8.64 5.92
N GLU A 56 -5.60 8.73 6.14
CA GLU A 56 -4.67 7.67 5.74
C GLU A 56 -4.88 6.38 6.53
N ALA A 57 -5.15 6.49 7.83
CA ALA A 57 -5.34 5.34 8.71
C ALA A 57 -6.81 4.90 8.80
N ASP A 58 -7.73 5.68 8.24
CA ASP A 58 -9.19 5.48 8.29
C ASP A 58 -9.67 5.25 9.74
N THR A 59 -9.27 6.16 10.64
CA THR A 59 -9.57 6.05 12.06
C THR A 59 -9.88 7.40 12.67
N ASP A 60 -10.80 7.42 13.63
CA ASP A 60 -11.11 8.60 14.43
C ASP A 60 -10.23 8.64 15.68
N PHE A 61 -9.86 9.85 16.10
CA PHE A 61 -9.12 10.09 17.31
C PHE A 61 -9.62 11.37 18.00
N THR A 62 -9.65 11.36 19.34
CA THR A 62 -10.02 12.53 20.14
C THR A 62 -8.79 13.19 20.71
N PHE A 63 -8.43 14.37 20.21
CA PHE A 63 -7.36 15.17 20.80
C PHE A 63 -7.88 15.91 22.04
N LYS A 64 -7.04 15.95 23.07
CA LYS A 64 -7.22 16.78 24.26
C LYS A 64 -6.34 18.01 24.14
N LEU A 65 -6.96 19.16 23.88
CA LEU A 65 -6.28 20.42 23.64
C LEU A 65 -6.36 21.28 24.89
N LEU A 66 -5.25 21.89 25.28
CA LEU A 66 -5.23 22.97 26.25
C LEU A 66 -5.13 24.29 25.48
N LEU A 67 -6.04 25.22 25.79
CA LEU A 67 -6.09 26.55 25.21
C LEU A 67 -5.81 27.60 26.29
N ALA A 68 -5.13 28.67 25.87
CA ALA A 68 -4.98 29.88 26.69
C ALA A 68 -5.18 31.13 25.81
N PRO A 69 -5.55 32.28 26.39
CA PRO A 69 -5.66 33.52 25.65
C PRO A 69 -4.28 33.99 25.16
N SER A 70 -4.24 34.45 23.92
CA SER A 70 -3.06 35.14 23.35
C SER A 70 -2.97 36.60 23.89
N GLU A 71 -1.88 37.30 23.55
CA GLU A 71 -1.72 38.72 23.87
C GLU A 71 -2.83 39.59 23.26
N ASP A 72 -3.41 39.16 22.15
CA ASP A 72 -4.50 39.82 21.43
C ASP A 72 -5.90 39.46 22.00
N GLY A 73 -5.97 38.56 22.99
CA GLY A 73 -7.20 38.11 23.63
C GLY A 73 -7.91 36.95 22.92
N ASP A 74 -7.38 36.45 21.84
CA ASP A 74 -7.89 35.26 21.15
C ASP A 74 -7.42 33.98 21.83
N TRP A 75 -8.26 32.93 21.80
CA TRP A 75 -7.89 31.62 22.32
C TRP A 75 -6.95 30.89 21.32
N GLN A 76 -5.84 30.39 21.82
CA GLN A 76 -4.90 29.59 21.04
C GLN A 76 -4.58 28.26 21.72
N VAL A 77 -4.30 27.23 20.91
CA VAL A 77 -3.84 25.92 21.41
C VAL A 77 -2.41 26.07 21.92
N VAL A 78 -2.22 25.84 23.22
CA VAL A 78 -0.90 25.89 23.86
C VAL A 78 -0.29 24.51 24.07
N SER A 79 -1.14 23.47 24.13
CA SER A 79 -0.66 22.07 24.26
C SER A 79 -1.67 21.07 23.69
N ILE A 80 -1.15 19.94 23.20
CA ILE A 80 -1.91 18.74 22.85
C ILE A 80 -1.53 17.66 23.87
N GLN A 81 -2.38 17.44 24.86
CA GLN A 81 -2.04 16.63 26.03
C GLN A 81 -1.83 15.13 25.71
N ASN A 82 -2.50 14.60 24.69
CA ASN A 82 -2.46 13.18 24.34
C ASN A 82 -1.86 12.88 22.96
N LEU A 83 -0.91 13.70 22.52
CA LEU A 83 -0.23 13.54 21.23
C LEU A 83 0.49 12.18 21.11
N HIS A 84 1.07 11.67 22.22
CA HIS A 84 1.72 10.37 22.23
C HIS A 84 0.73 9.23 21.99
N GLU A 85 -0.45 9.29 22.60
CA GLU A 85 -1.52 8.29 22.39
C GLU A 85 -1.95 8.27 20.92
N TYR A 86 -2.12 9.46 20.32
CA TYR A 86 -2.41 9.59 18.89
C TYR A 86 -1.35 8.90 18.03
N ALA A 87 -0.07 9.12 18.31
CA ALA A 87 1.03 8.51 17.56
C ALA A 87 0.97 6.97 17.62
N VAL A 88 0.64 6.40 18.78
CA VAL A 88 0.49 4.94 18.97
C VAL A 88 -0.70 4.42 18.17
N VAL A 89 -1.87 5.04 18.30
CA VAL A 89 -3.09 4.63 17.58
C VAL A 89 -2.88 4.71 16.07
N LEU A 90 -2.33 5.81 15.58
CA LEU A 90 -2.03 5.99 14.15
C LEU A 90 -1.05 4.93 13.63
N GLN A 91 0.02 4.64 14.38
CA GLN A 91 0.97 3.61 14.00
C GLN A 91 0.32 2.23 13.93
N GLN A 92 -0.56 1.91 14.87
CA GLN A 92 -1.28 0.64 14.88
C GLN A 92 -2.27 0.55 13.70
N ALA A 93 -3.05 1.59 13.43
CA ALA A 93 -3.99 1.63 12.32
C ALA A 93 -3.27 1.48 10.97
N ARG A 94 -2.14 2.19 10.78
CA ARG A 94 -1.29 2.04 9.59
C ARG A 94 -0.78 0.62 9.41
N ARG A 95 -0.36 -0.04 10.49
CA ARG A 95 0.09 -1.45 10.44
C ARG A 95 -1.02 -2.38 9.98
N LEU A 96 -2.21 -2.24 10.56
CA LEU A 96 -3.37 -3.06 10.20
C LEU A 96 -3.74 -2.88 8.73
N ARG A 97 -3.77 -1.65 8.23
CA ARG A 97 -4.04 -1.38 6.81
C ARG A 97 -3.00 -1.98 5.87
N ILE A 98 -1.71 -1.90 6.23
CA ILE A 98 -0.64 -2.53 5.44
C ILE A 98 -0.78 -4.04 5.46
N ALA A 99 -1.06 -4.65 6.62
CA ALA A 99 -1.26 -6.08 6.74
C ALA A 99 -2.45 -6.55 5.87
N SER A 100 -3.60 -5.87 5.96
CA SER A 100 -4.78 -6.15 5.15
C SER A 100 -4.49 -6.03 3.65
N TYR A 101 -3.83 -4.95 3.21
CA TYR A 101 -3.41 -4.78 1.82
C TYR A 101 -2.51 -5.92 1.34
N LEU A 102 -1.52 -6.34 2.14
CA LEU A 102 -0.63 -7.43 1.77
C LEU A 102 -1.36 -8.76 1.71
N GLU A 103 -2.27 -9.04 2.65
CA GLU A 103 -3.08 -10.26 2.67
C GLU A 103 -3.98 -10.33 1.44
N GLU A 104 -4.77 -9.30 1.16
CA GLU A 104 -5.67 -9.22 0.02
C GLU A 104 -4.92 -9.38 -1.31
N THR A 105 -3.88 -8.60 -1.52
CA THR A 105 -3.13 -8.64 -2.78
C THR A 105 -2.32 -9.93 -2.96
N ASN A 106 -1.82 -10.54 -1.88
CA ASN A 106 -1.15 -11.85 -1.97
C ASN A 106 -2.17 -12.97 -2.24
N ALA A 107 -3.40 -12.89 -1.74
CA ALA A 107 -4.46 -13.85 -2.05
C ALA A 107 -4.86 -13.78 -3.53
N ILE A 108 -5.01 -12.58 -4.10
CA ILE A 108 -5.23 -12.38 -5.54
C ILE A 108 -4.10 -13.05 -6.34
N ILE A 109 -2.84 -12.68 -6.03
CA ILE A 109 -1.67 -13.20 -6.73
C ILE A 109 -1.62 -14.73 -6.67
N ALA A 110 -1.78 -15.34 -5.49
CA ALA A 110 -1.70 -16.78 -5.32
C ALA A 110 -2.79 -17.54 -6.09
N ARG A 111 -4.01 -17.00 -6.17
CA ARG A 111 -5.10 -17.59 -6.95
C ARG A 111 -4.77 -17.59 -8.44
N HIS A 112 -4.33 -16.46 -8.97
CA HIS A 112 -3.97 -16.32 -10.38
C HIS A 112 -2.70 -17.12 -10.75
N ASP A 113 -1.72 -17.22 -9.86
CA ASP A 113 -0.53 -18.09 -10.08
C ASP A 113 -0.93 -19.55 -10.27
N GLN A 114 -1.94 -20.05 -9.58
CA GLN A 114 -2.47 -21.42 -9.78
C GLN A 114 -3.11 -21.57 -11.16
N THR A 115 -3.93 -20.62 -11.59
CA THR A 115 -4.60 -20.63 -12.88
C THR A 115 -3.61 -20.55 -14.04
N VAL A 116 -2.71 -19.57 -13.99
CA VAL A 116 -1.64 -19.41 -15.00
C VAL A 116 -0.72 -20.63 -15.03
N GLY A 117 -0.34 -21.17 -13.87
CA GLY A 117 0.48 -22.36 -13.78
C GLY A 117 -0.16 -23.60 -14.46
N ALA A 118 -1.47 -23.79 -14.26
CA ALA A 118 -2.22 -24.82 -14.94
C ALA A 118 -2.28 -24.60 -16.47
N ALA A 119 -2.46 -23.37 -16.93
CA ALA A 119 -2.45 -23.02 -18.34
C ALA A 119 -1.06 -23.23 -18.98
N GLN A 120 0.00 -22.86 -18.27
CA GLN A 120 1.39 -23.10 -18.72
C GLN A 120 1.71 -24.59 -18.87
N LEU A 121 1.27 -25.43 -17.94
CA LEU A 121 1.43 -26.88 -18.06
C LEU A 121 0.71 -27.45 -19.29
N ARG A 122 -0.51 -26.97 -19.60
CA ARG A 122 -1.21 -27.31 -20.82
C ARG A 122 -0.46 -26.86 -22.07
N LEU A 123 0.06 -25.62 -22.06
CA LEU A 123 0.87 -25.09 -23.15
C LEU A 123 2.11 -25.96 -23.42
N TYR A 124 2.86 -26.28 -22.37
CA TYR A 124 4.05 -27.16 -22.50
C TYR A 124 3.68 -28.55 -23.00
N SER A 125 2.54 -29.12 -22.58
CA SER A 125 2.04 -30.38 -23.07
C SER A 125 1.77 -30.34 -24.60
N VAL A 126 1.10 -29.29 -25.07
CA VAL A 126 0.82 -29.08 -26.50
C VAL A 126 2.10 -28.93 -27.32
N LEU A 127 3.06 -28.14 -26.81
CA LEU A 127 4.34 -27.90 -27.48
C LEU A 127 5.24 -29.13 -27.46
N GLY A 128 5.20 -29.96 -26.42
CA GLY A 128 5.96 -31.19 -26.29
C GLY A 128 5.41 -32.36 -27.10
N ALA A 129 4.08 -32.43 -27.26
CA ALA A 129 3.41 -33.50 -28.01
C ALA A 129 3.38 -33.28 -29.53
N GLY A 130 3.46 -32.01 -29.97
CA GLY A 130 3.31 -31.61 -31.35
C GLY A 130 4.57 -30.95 -31.92
N ALA A 131 4.82 -31.12 -33.21
CA ALA A 131 5.83 -30.33 -33.88
C ALA A 131 5.36 -28.87 -33.99
N LEU A 132 6.16 -27.90 -33.54
CA LEU A 132 5.92 -26.47 -33.74
C LEU A 132 5.71 -26.07 -35.21
N GLY A 133 6.13 -26.95 -36.14
CA GLY A 133 5.84 -26.85 -37.57
C GLY A 133 4.35 -27.08 -37.92
N SER A 134 3.59 -27.82 -37.09
CA SER A 134 2.19 -28.09 -37.32
C SER A 134 1.33 -26.85 -37.07
N GLN A 135 0.43 -26.54 -38.00
CA GLN A 135 -0.51 -25.44 -37.82
C GLN A 135 -1.44 -25.69 -36.65
N ALA A 136 -1.95 -26.92 -36.50
CA ALA A 136 -2.83 -27.29 -35.40
C ALA A 136 -2.18 -27.08 -34.00
N THR A 137 -0.89 -27.43 -33.84
CA THR A 137 -0.13 -27.21 -32.61
C THR A 137 -0.03 -25.72 -32.30
N ARG A 138 0.29 -24.90 -33.31
CA ARG A 138 0.36 -23.45 -33.13
C ARG A 138 -0.98 -22.81 -32.77
N ASP A 139 -2.08 -23.24 -33.40
CA ASP A 139 -3.41 -22.74 -33.15
C ASP A 139 -3.85 -23.08 -31.70
N MET A 140 -3.59 -24.31 -31.23
CA MET A 140 -3.84 -24.69 -29.84
C MET A 140 -2.98 -23.87 -28.85
N ALA A 141 -1.69 -23.72 -29.13
CA ALA A 141 -0.80 -22.93 -28.27
C ALA A 141 -1.22 -21.46 -28.22
N ARG A 142 -1.59 -20.87 -29.37
CA ARG A 142 -2.14 -19.52 -29.44
C ARG A 142 -3.42 -19.39 -28.63
N GLN A 143 -4.36 -20.33 -28.75
CA GLN A 143 -5.61 -20.33 -28.00
C GLN A 143 -5.36 -20.34 -26.48
N ILE A 144 -4.44 -21.18 -26.00
CA ILE A 144 -4.08 -21.19 -24.56
C ILE A 144 -3.49 -19.85 -24.14
N MET A 145 -2.61 -19.26 -24.96
CA MET A 145 -2.03 -17.95 -24.66
C MET A 145 -3.07 -16.84 -24.59
N GLU A 146 -4.01 -16.81 -25.54
CA GLU A 146 -5.02 -15.74 -25.63
C GLU A 146 -6.16 -15.91 -24.61
N GLN A 147 -6.70 -17.13 -24.47
CA GLN A 147 -7.91 -17.38 -23.71
C GLN A 147 -7.65 -17.72 -22.24
N ASP A 148 -6.51 -18.32 -21.94
CA ASP A 148 -6.21 -18.74 -20.57
C ASP A 148 -5.17 -17.81 -19.91
N ILE A 149 -4.00 -17.60 -20.55
CA ILE A 149 -2.90 -16.87 -19.91
C ILE A 149 -3.11 -15.35 -19.99
N LEU A 150 -3.41 -14.81 -21.18
CA LEU A 150 -3.63 -13.38 -21.36
C LEU A 150 -4.86 -12.89 -20.58
N ALA A 151 -5.97 -13.63 -20.67
CA ALA A 151 -7.21 -13.29 -19.97
C ALA A 151 -7.00 -13.26 -18.46
N ASP A 152 -6.30 -14.24 -17.89
CA ASP A 152 -6.02 -14.30 -16.46
C ASP A 152 -5.12 -13.13 -15.99
N TRP A 153 -4.08 -12.76 -16.75
CA TRP A 153 -3.25 -11.60 -16.42
C TRP A 153 -4.01 -10.26 -16.50
N GLN A 154 -4.98 -10.15 -17.40
CA GLN A 154 -5.87 -8.98 -17.48
C GLN A 154 -6.78 -8.91 -16.26
N GLU A 155 -7.43 -10.03 -15.90
CA GLU A 155 -8.29 -10.12 -14.72
C GLU A 155 -7.52 -9.83 -13.44
N ARG A 156 -6.32 -10.43 -13.28
CA ARG A 156 -5.42 -10.16 -12.15
C ARG A 156 -5.07 -8.67 -12.03
N LYS A 157 -4.78 -8.00 -13.15
CA LYS A 157 -4.51 -6.56 -13.17
C LYS A 157 -5.73 -5.75 -12.72
N ASP A 158 -6.92 -6.10 -13.21
CA ASP A 158 -8.16 -5.42 -12.87
C ASP A 158 -8.49 -5.58 -11.39
N GLU A 159 -8.37 -6.79 -10.83
CA GLU A 159 -8.56 -7.05 -9.41
C GLU A 159 -7.54 -6.28 -8.54
N LEU A 160 -6.26 -6.33 -8.88
CA LEU A 160 -5.24 -5.56 -8.17
C LEU A 160 -5.54 -4.05 -8.23
N SER A 161 -6.01 -3.54 -9.38
CA SER A 161 -6.34 -2.12 -9.54
C SER A 161 -7.51 -1.66 -8.68
N ALA A 162 -8.39 -2.57 -8.27
CA ALA A 162 -9.54 -2.30 -7.42
C ALA A 162 -9.21 -2.26 -5.92
N VAL A 163 -8.02 -2.74 -5.51
CA VAL A 163 -7.62 -2.79 -4.11
C VAL A 163 -7.34 -1.40 -3.55
N SER A 164 -7.80 -1.13 -2.32
CA SER A 164 -7.47 0.09 -1.59
C SER A 164 -6.00 0.08 -1.15
N VAL A 165 -5.22 1.06 -1.61
CA VAL A 165 -3.76 1.07 -1.44
C VAL A 165 -3.32 2.05 -0.37
N PRO A 166 -2.72 1.59 0.75
CA PRO A 166 -2.10 2.49 1.71
C PRO A 166 -0.97 3.30 1.06
N ARG A 167 -0.83 4.57 1.44
CA ARG A 167 0.16 5.48 0.85
C ARG A 167 1.58 4.92 0.86
N SER A 168 1.98 4.24 1.94
CA SER A 168 3.28 3.59 2.07
C SER A 168 3.48 2.38 1.16
N MET A 169 2.41 1.81 0.58
CA MET A 169 2.44 0.65 -0.32
C MET A 169 2.27 1.02 -1.80
N GLN A 170 2.13 2.28 -2.13
CA GLN A 170 1.93 2.78 -3.50
C GLN A 170 3.00 2.26 -4.47
N SER A 171 4.28 2.32 -4.09
CA SER A 171 5.40 1.85 -4.94
C SER A 171 5.31 0.35 -5.21
N LEU A 172 4.99 -0.48 -4.20
CA LEU A 172 4.78 -1.91 -4.38
C LEU A 172 3.58 -2.18 -5.28
N HIS A 173 2.50 -1.42 -5.09
CA HIS A 173 1.29 -1.59 -5.90
C HIS A 173 1.54 -1.27 -7.38
N GLN A 174 2.17 -0.13 -7.68
CA GLN A 174 2.54 0.23 -9.06
C GLN A 174 3.48 -0.81 -9.69
N LEU A 175 4.40 -1.35 -8.92
CA LEU A 175 5.29 -2.42 -9.37
C LEU A 175 4.50 -3.67 -9.75
N ARG A 176 3.52 -4.10 -8.95
CA ARG A 176 2.65 -5.25 -9.23
C ARG A 176 1.82 -5.05 -10.50
N LEU A 177 1.25 -3.85 -10.70
CA LEU A 177 0.53 -3.53 -11.94
C LEU A 177 1.44 -3.57 -13.16
N LYS A 178 2.66 -3.05 -13.04
CA LYS A 178 3.66 -3.11 -14.12
C LYS A 178 4.08 -4.55 -14.45
N ILE A 179 4.18 -5.42 -13.47
CA ILE A 179 4.44 -6.86 -13.68
C ILE A 179 3.30 -7.44 -14.52
N CYS A 180 2.04 -7.16 -14.19
CA CYS A 180 0.90 -7.61 -14.99
C CYS A 180 0.99 -7.10 -16.44
N ASP A 181 1.30 -5.82 -16.66
CA ASP A 181 1.47 -5.25 -18.01
C ASP A 181 2.55 -5.98 -18.84
N LEU A 182 3.65 -6.33 -18.21
CA LEU A 182 4.73 -7.05 -18.88
C LEU A 182 4.35 -8.49 -19.24
N HIS A 183 3.63 -9.19 -18.37
CA HIS A 183 3.12 -10.52 -18.69
C HIS A 183 2.02 -10.48 -19.75
N ILE A 184 1.16 -9.47 -19.74
CA ILE A 184 0.19 -9.21 -20.82
C ILE A 184 0.92 -9.00 -22.15
N ALA A 185 1.95 -8.14 -22.17
CA ALA A 185 2.75 -7.90 -23.37
C ALA A 185 3.46 -9.17 -23.87
N TYR A 186 4.00 -9.98 -22.95
CA TYR A 186 4.55 -11.29 -23.26
C TYR A 186 3.52 -12.21 -23.93
N ALA A 187 2.34 -12.37 -23.31
CA ALA A 187 1.31 -13.27 -23.81
C ALA A 187 0.80 -12.84 -25.19
N GLN A 188 0.57 -11.53 -25.40
CA GLN A 188 0.18 -10.96 -26.69
C GLN A 188 1.26 -11.17 -27.76
N GLY A 189 2.51 -10.89 -27.44
CA GLY A 189 3.63 -11.05 -28.37
C GLY A 189 3.86 -12.51 -28.74
N TYR A 190 3.73 -13.42 -27.77
CA TYR A 190 3.85 -14.87 -28.02
C TYR A 190 2.71 -15.38 -28.92
N ALA A 191 1.48 -14.98 -28.66
CA ALA A 191 0.32 -15.35 -29.49
C ALA A 191 0.46 -14.80 -30.92
N ALA A 192 0.92 -13.56 -31.08
CA ALA A 192 1.19 -12.95 -32.39
C ALA A 192 2.29 -13.74 -33.15
N TRP A 193 3.38 -14.09 -32.47
CA TRP A 193 4.45 -14.87 -33.07
C TRP A 193 3.99 -16.24 -33.57
N MET A 194 3.04 -16.90 -32.92
CA MET A 194 2.48 -18.16 -33.41
C MET A 194 1.85 -18.02 -34.80
N THR A 195 1.44 -16.80 -35.18
CA THR A 195 0.85 -16.48 -36.47
C THR A 195 1.89 -15.96 -37.46
N ASP A 196 2.68 -14.94 -37.11
CA ASP A 196 3.57 -14.21 -38.02
C ASP A 196 4.98 -14.81 -38.13
N LYS A 197 5.40 -15.63 -37.16
CA LYS A 197 6.71 -16.23 -37.01
C LYS A 197 7.86 -15.21 -37.09
N ASN A 198 7.59 -13.97 -36.77
CA ASN A 198 8.58 -12.93 -36.80
C ASN A 198 9.52 -13.01 -35.59
N ALA A 199 10.80 -13.14 -35.83
CA ALA A 199 11.82 -13.24 -34.79
C ALA A 199 11.91 -11.95 -33.91
N ALA A 200 11.52 -10.80 -34.42
CA ALA A 200 11.49 -9.57 -33.63
C ALA A 200 10.33 -9.60 -32.63
N THR A 201 9.15 -10.11 -33.02
CA THR A 201 7.97 -10.26 -32.18
C THR A 201 8.27 -11.15 -30.97
N ILE A 202 8.86 -12.34 -31.19
CA ILE A 202 9.17 -13.23 -30.07
C ILE A 202 10.25 -12.68 -29.15
N ARG A 203 11.28 -12.00 -29.67
CA ARG A 203 12.31 -11.38 -28.84
C ARG A 203 11.74 -10.30 -27.96
N ALA A 204 10.86 -9.44 -28.48
CA ALA A 204 10.20 -8.41 -27.70
C ALA A 204 9.33 -9.03 -26.59
N ALA A 205 8.62 -10.12 -26.87
CA ALA A 205 7.87 -10.86 -25.87
C ALA A 205 8.77 -11.43 -24.75
N GLU A 206 9.85 -12.11 -25.14
CA GLU A 206 10.83 -12.66 -24.18
C GLU A 206 11.51 -11.58 -23.33
N ASP A 207 11.76 -10.40 -23.91
CA ASP A 207 12.29 -9.25 -23.18
C ASP A 207 11.28 -8.73 -22.13
N SER A 208 9.99 -8.72 -22.46
CA SER A 208 8.93 -8.38 -21.51
C SER A 208 8.85 -9.37 -20.35
N LEU A 209 8.91 -10.68 -20.65
CA LEU A 209 8.93 -11.73 -19.62
C LEU A 209 10.12 -11.57 -18.67
N ARG A 210 11.32 -11.38 -19.25
CA ARG A 210 12.55 -11.20 -18.47
C ARG A 210 12.49 -9.97 -17.55
N GLN A 211 11.89 -8.89 -18.03
CA GLN A 211 11.65 -7.69 -17.21
C GLN A 211 10.63 -7.97 -16.09
N ALA A 212 9.55 -8.72 -16.37
CA ALA A 212 8.58 -9.11 -15.36
C ALA A 212 9.24 -9.90 -14.23
N GLU A 213 10.03 -10.94 -14.56
CA GLU A 213 10.75 -11.77 -13.58
C GLU A 213 11.68 -10.95 -12.67
N LEU A 214 12.39 -9.95 -13.21
CA LEU A 214 13.23 -9.05 -12.41
C LEU A 214 12.40 -8.21 -11.44
N LEU A 215 11.25 -7.68 -11.90
CA LEU A 215 10.38 -6.89 -11.05
C LEU A 215 9.64 -7.73 -9.99
N GLU A 216 9.37 -9.01 -10.27
CA GLU A 216 8.83 -9.95 -9.26
C GLU A 216 9.80 -10.17 -8.10
N VAL A 217 11.10 -10.28 -8.39
CA VAL A 217 12.13 -10.34 -7.35
C VAL A 217 12.13 -9.06 -6.53
N GLU A 218 12.07 -7.88 -7.16
CA GLU A 218 12.00 -6.61 -6.47
C GLU A 218 10.74 -6.49 -5.60
N ALA A 219 9.57 -6.88 -6.13
CA ALA A 219 8.31 -6.90 -5.39
C ALA A 219 8.40 -7.81 -4.15
N SER A 220 9.04 -8.97 -4.28
CA SER A 220 9.26 -9.90 -3.16
C SER A 220 10.11 -9.28 -2.06
N PHE A 221 11.16 -8.53 -2.39
CA PHE A 221 11.96 -7.79 -1.42
C PHE A 221 11.16 -6.71 -0.70
N LEU A 222 10.32 -5.95 -1.42
CA LEU A 222 9.47 -4.92 -0.81
C LEU A 222 8.45 -5.52 0.14
N VAL A 223 7.82 -6.64 -0.21
CA VAL A 223 6.92 -7.39 0.66
C VAL A 223 7.64 -7.87 1.93
N GLN A 224 8.81 -8.47 1.79
CA GLN A 224 9.63 -8.93 2.92
C GLN A 224 10.03 -7.77 3.84
N ARG A 225 10.43 -6.64 3.26
CA ARG A 225 10.77 -5.43 4.00
C ARG A 225 9.57 -4.90 4.77
N ALA A 226 8.39 -4.83 4.14
CA ALA A 226 7.16 -4.42 4.79
C ALA A 226 6.82 -5.35 5.98
N LYS A 227 6.86 -6.67 5.78
CA LYS A 227 6.61 -7.65 6.83
C LYS A 227 7.57 -7.47 8.02
N ARG A 228 8.88 -7.27 7.81
CA ARG A 228 9.84 -7.04 8.89
C ARG A 228 9.59 -5.73 9.64
N SER A 229 9.29 -4.65 8.92
CA SER A 229 9.04 -3.34 9.53
C SER A 229 7.80 -3.32 10.43
N PHE A 230 6.85 -4.23 10.20
CA PHE A 230 5.57 -4.28 10.90
C PHE A 230 5.36 -5.58 11.70
N GLY A 231 6.14 -6.64 11.45
CA GLY A 231 6.00 -7.96 12.09
C GLY A 231 6.80 -8.14 13.39
N ASP A 232 7.95 -7.50 13.56
CA ASP A 232 8.87 -7.72 14.69
C ASP A 232 8.40 -7.17 16.06
N LYS A 233 7.14 -6.75 16.20
CA LYS A 233 6.56 -6.27 17.47
C LYS A 233 5.19 -6.86 17.79
N MET A 234 4.85 -8.03 17.24
CA MET A 234 3.60 -8.75 17.55
C MET A 234 3.84 -10.02 18.40
N GLU A 235 4.98 -10.11 19.10
CA GLU A 235 5.21 -11.06 20.18
C GLU A 235 5.17 -10.38 21.55
#